data_0182d42f654231e3dd60be715d73f93e
#
_entry.id   0182d42f654231e3dd60be715d73f93e
#
_cell.length_a   1.000
_cell.length_b   1.000
_cell.length_c   1.000
_cell.angle_alpha   90.00
_cell.angle_beta   90.00
_cell.angle_gamma   90.00
#
_symmetry.space_group_name_H-M   'P 1'
#
loop_
_entity.id
_entity.type
_entity.pdbx_description
1 polymer ?
#
loop_
_entity_poly.entity_id
_entity_poly.type
_entity_poly.pdbx_seq_one_letter_code
_entity_poly.pdbx_strand_id
1 'polypeptide(L)'
;MTATLHRPDGEGSVQVHQDPALHIQEGALVIAVYGKGGIGKSTTSSNLSAAFSKLGKRVLQIGCDPKHDSTFTLTKQMVPTVIDILETVDFHTEELRPEDFVFPGFNGVQCVESGGPPAGTGCGGYVTGQTVKLLKEHHLLEDTDVVIFDVLGDVVCGGFAAPLQHADYCLIVTANDFDSIFAMNRIIAAIQAKAKNYKVRLGGVVANRSKDTDQIDRFNTRVGMRTMAHFPDLDAIRRSRLKKCTIFEMEATPEVEAVQNEYLRLAQAMLDSVQPLEAESLKDREIFDLLGFD
;
A
#
# COMPACT_ATOMS: atom_id res chain seq x y z
N MET A 1 -5.31 21.74 -11.31
CA MET A 1 -4.45 21.91 -12.51
C MET A 1 -4.83 20.86 -13.52
N THR A 2 -4.96 21.22 -14.80
CA THR A 2 -5.28 20.27 -15.88
C THR A 2 -3.98 19.89 -16.55
N ALA A 3 -3.58 18.63 -16.51
CA ALA A 3 -2.42 18.12 -17.25
C ALA A 3 -2.92 17.43 -18.53
N THR A 4 -2.36 17.78 -19.67
CA THR A 4 -2.65 17.12 -20.94
C THR A 4 -1.59 16.06 -21.20
N LEU A 5 -1.99 14.79 -21.21
CA LEU A 5 -1.11 13.67 -21.55
C LEU A 5 -1.28 13.37 -23.05
N HIS A 6 -0.19 13.46 -23.82
CA HIS A 6 -0.15 13.02 -25.21
C HIS A 6 0.20 11.53 -25.28
N ARG A 7 -0.53 10.77 -26.09
CA ARG A 7 -0.16 9.38 -26.39
C ARG A 7 1.14 9.34 -27.20
N PRO A 8 2.01 8.34 -26.99
CA PRO A 8 3.26 8.21 -27.73
C PRO A 8 3.08 8.00 -29.25
N ASP A 9 1.89 7.54 -29.66
CA ASP A 9 1.50 7.30 -31.04
C ASP A 9 0.91 8.53 -31.76
N GLY A 10 0.80 9.66 -31.07
CA GLY A 10 0.31 10.92 -31.64
C GLY A 10 -1.21 10.99 -31.86
N GLU A 11 -1.97 9.94 -31.59
CA GLU A 11 -3.42 9.94 -31.70
C GLU A 11 -4.14 10.11 -30.37
N GLY A 12 -4.52 11.35 -30.09
CA GLY A 12 -5.39 11.74 -28.99
C GLY A 12 -4.67 12.18 -27.71
N SER A 13 -5.27 13.13 -27.05
CA SER A 13 -4.85 13.60 -25.72
C SER A 13 -5.91 13.23 -24.69
N VAL A 14 -5.48 12.70 -23.54
CA VAL A 14 -6.37 12.50 -22.39
C VAL A 14 -6.14 13.67 -21.43
N GLN A 15 -7.16 14.48 -21.20
CA GLN A 15 -7.12 15.50 -20.16
C GLN A 15 -7.40 14.81 -18.81
N VAL A 16 -6.38 14.78 -17.95
CA VAL A 16 -6.52 14.35 -16.56
C VAL A 16 -6.89 15.59 -15.76
N HIS A 17 -8.16 15.71 -15.38
CA HIS A 17 -8.58 16.67 -14.38
C HIS A 17 -8.08 16.18 -13.01
N GLN A 18 -7.04 16.83 -12.48
CA GLN A 18 -6.71 16.72 -11.06
C GLN A 18 -7.78 17.52 -10.31
N ASP A 19 -8.68 16.81 -9.65
CA ASP A 19 -9.60 17.43 -8.71
C ASP A 19 -8.81 17.77 -7.42
N PRO A 20 -8.63 19.06 -7.09
CA PRO A 20 -7.95 19.45 -5.85
C PRO A 20 -8.69 18.95 -4.60
N ALA A 21 -9.99 18.64 -4.72
CA ALA A 21 -10.79 18.07 -3.64
C ALA A 21 -10.39 16.61 -3.29
N LEU A 22 -9.56 15.96 -4.11
CA LEU A 22 -9.10 14.60 -3.87
C LEU A 22 -7.85 14.49 -2.97
N HIS A 23 -7.31 15.60 -2.46
CA HIS A 23 -6.23 15.49 -1.47
C HIS A 23 -6.77 14.94 -0.15
N ILE A 24 -6.20 13.83 0.32
CA ILE A 24 -6.28 13.43 1.72
C ILE A 24 -5.61 14.54 2.52
N GLN A 25 -6.21 14.89 3.64
CA GLN A 25 -5.92 16.04 4.49
C GLN A 25 -4.44 16.50 4.53
N GLU A 26 -4.20 17.81 4.51
CA GLU A 26 -2.89 18.39 4.80
C GLU A 26 -2.43 17.98 6.21
N GLY A 27 -1.28 17.33 6.30
CA GLY A 27 -0.67 16.91 7.58
C GLY A 27 -0.74 15.42 7.88
N ALA A 28 -1.59 14.63 7.21
CA ALA A 28 -1.55 13.17 7.32
C ALA A 28 -0.41 12.58 6.46
N LEU A 29 0.31 11.61 6.99
CA LEU A 29 1.26 10.79 6.24
C LEU A 29 0.52 9.71 5.46
N VAL A 30 0.58 9.74 4.15
CA VAL A 30 -0.11 8.77 3.27
C VAL A 30 0.89 7.85 2.61
N ILE A 31 0.79 6.56 2.90
CA ILE A 31 1.68 5.51 2.42
C ILE A 31 0.90 4.54 1.53
N ALA A 32 1.40 4.28 0.33
CA ALA A 32 0.90 3.21 -0.53
C ALA A 32 1.89 2.03 -0.51
N VAL A 33 1.41 0.83 -0.18
CA VAL A 33 2.23 -0.39 -0.07
C VAL A 33 2.03 -1.24 -1.33
N TYR A 34 3.10 -1.42 -2.07
CA TYR A 34 3.14 -2.16 -3.33
C TYR A 34 4.03 -3.39 -3.24
N GLY A 35 3.96 -4.27 -4.24
CA GLY A 35 4.79 -5.47 -4.37
C GLY A 35 4.06 -6.58 -5.13
N LYS A 36 4.79 -7.61 -5.53
CA LYS A 36 4.25 -8.78 -6.23
C LYS A 36 3.07 -9.42 -5.49
N GLY A 37 2.14 -10.04 -6.22
CA GLY A 37 1.08 -10.85 -5.63
C GLY A 37 1.62 -11.91 -4.67
N GLY A 38 1.03 -12.05 -3.48
CA GLY A 38 1.44 -13.05 -2.48
C GLY A 38 2.71 -12.75 -1.68
N ILE A 39 3.41 -11.63 -1.93
CA ILE A 39 4.67 -11.28 -1.26
C ILE A 39 4.51 -10.91 0.23
N GLY A 40 3.29 -10.69 0.69
CA GLY A 40 3.01 -10.32 2.09
C GLY A 40 2.68 -8.84 2.31
N LYS A 41 2.25 -8.11 1.27
CA LYS A 41 1.83 -6.70 1.39
C LYS A 41 0.81 -6.49 2.51
N SER A 42 -0.32 -7.21 2.48
CA SER A 42 -1.39 -7.05 3.47
C SER A 42 -0.92 -7.36 4.90
N THR A 43 -0.03 -8.35 5.05
CA THR A 43 0.61 -8.63 6.35
C THR A 43 1.50 -7.48 6.79
N THR A 44 2.28 -6.91 5.87
CA THR A 44 3.15 -5.76 6.15
C THR A 44 2.32 -4.54 6.47
N SER A 45 1.28 -4.24 5.69
CA SER A 45 0.38 -3.10 5.89
C SER A 45 -0.31 -3.16 7.27
N SER A 46 -0.89 -4.31 7.63
CA SER A 46 -1.58 -4.47 8.91
C SER A 46 -0.63 -4.34 10.11
N ASN A 47 0.56 -4.94 10.05
CA ASN A 47 1.53 -4.82 11.14
C ASN A 47 2.15 -3.42 11.20
N LEU A 48 2.33 -2.73 10.07
CA LEU A 48 2.78 -1.35 10.04
C LEU A 48 1.71 -0.40 10.59
N SER A 49 0.43 -0.61 10.26
CA SER A 49 -0.70 0.12 10.87
C SER A 49 -0.74 -0.08 12.39
N ALA A 50 -0.58 -1.32 12.83
CA ALA A 50 -0.48 -1.64 14.25
C ALA A 50 0.71 -0.95 14.93
N ALA A 51 1.88 -0.89 14.26
CA ALA A 51 3.06 -0.20 14.76
C ALA A 51 2.82 1.31 14.91
N PHE A 52 2.24 1.96 13.91
CA PHE A 52 1.88 3.39 14.01
C PHE A 52 0.91 3.65 15.17
N SER A 53 -0.11 2.80 15.35
CA SER A 53 -1.05 2.95 16.46
C SER A 53 -0.38 2.75 17.83
N LYS A 54 0.62 1.85 17.93
CA LYS A 54 1.46 1.70 19.14
C LYS A 54 2.32 2.93 19.42
N LEU A 55 2.69 3.70 18.39
CA LEU A 55 3.37 4.99 18.51
C LEU A 55 2.39 6.15 18.78
N GLY A 56 1.13 5.86 19.10
CA GLY A 56 0.11 6.85 19.44
C GLY A 56 -0.49 7.61 18.25
N LYS A 57 -0.33 7.10 17.02
CA LYS A 57 -0.91 7.70 15.84
C LYS A 57 -2.33 7.18 15.57
N ARG A 58 -3.21 8.06 15.10
CA ARG A 58 -4.52 7.69 14.56
C ARG A 58 -4.32 7.20 13.14
N VAL A 59 -4.65 5.94 12.90
CA VAL A 59 -4.34 5.25 11.63
C VAL A 59 -5.60 4.81 10.93
N LEU A 60 -5.64 5.01 9.61
CA LEU A 60 -6.64 4.46 8.70
C LEU A 60 -5.94 3.52 7.71
N GLN A 61 -6.35 2.26 7.66
CA GLN A 61 -5.93 1.31 6.62
C GLN A 61 -7.03 1.08 5.62
N ILE A 62 -6.71 1.24 4.33
CA ILE A 62 -7.62 1.03 3.20
C ILE A 62 -7.09 -0.13 2.36
N GLY A 63 -7.81 -1.25 2.36
CA GLY A 63 -7.56 -2.39 1.48
C GLY A 63 -8.11 -2.13 0.07
N CYS A 64 -7.25 -2.25 -0.94
CA CYS A 64 -7.60 -1.99 -2.35
C CYS A 64 -7.56 -3.26 -3.22
N ASP A 65 -7.51 -4.45 -2.61
CA ASP A 65 -7.51 -5.73 -3.32
C ASP A 65 -8.93 -6.31 -3.34
N PRO A 66 -9.44 -6.80 -4.49
CA PRO A 66 -10.74 -7.49 -4.57
C PRO A 66 -10.92 -8.65 -3.60
N LYS A 67 -9.82 -9.24 -3.08
CA LYS A 67 -9.88 -10.28 -2.04
C LYS A 67 -10.34 -9.77 -0.68
N HIS A 68 -10.34 -8.45 -0.45
CA HIS A 68 -10.75 -7.76 0.78
C HIS A 68 -10.20 -8.41 2.07
N ASP A 69 -8.94 -8.85 2.05
CA ASP A 69 -8.27 -9.49 3.18
C ASP A 69 -7.15 -8.65 3.81
N SER A 70 -7.09 -7.37 3.46
CA SER A 70 -6.06 -6.44 3.91
C SER A 70 -6.17 -6.18 5.42
N THR A 71 -7.37 -5.91 5.91
CA THR A 71 -7.62 -5.51 7.29
C THR A 71 -7.93 -6.68 8.23
N PHE A 72 -7.96 -7.90 7.69
CA PHE A 72 -8.36 -9.13 8.37
C PHE A 72 -7.65 -9.39 9.70
N THR A 73 -6.34 -9.13 9.79
CA THR A 73 -5.58 -9.35 11.05
C THR A 73 -5.75 -8.20 12.05
N LEU A 74 -6.19 -7.04 11.61
CA LEU A 74 -6.52 -5.91 12.48
C LEU A 74 -7.91 -6.07 13.10
N THR A 75 -8.90 -6.46 12.28
CA THR A 75 -10.32 -6.58 12.65
C THR A 75 -10.68 -7.97 13.21
N LYS A 76 -9.82 -8.98 13.02
CA LYS A 76 -10.03 -10.42 13.37
C LYS A 76 -11.13 -11.10 12.58
N GLN A 77 -11.69 -10.42 11.60
CA GLN A 77 -12.77 -10.90 10.74
C GLN A 77 -12.66 -10.33 9.33
N MET A 78 -13.31 -10.96 8.38
CA MET A 78 -13.55 -10.35 7.08
C MET A 78 -14.64 -9.30 7.23
N VAL A 79 -14.37 -8.07 6.79
CA VAL A 79 -15.36 -6.99 6.83
C VAL A 79 -16.00 -6.81 5.45
N PRO A 80 -17.24 -6.30 5.37
CA PRO A 80 -17.86 -5.94 4.10
C PRO A 80 -17.02 -4.93 3.34
N THR A 81 -17.07 -4.97 2.01
CA THR A 81 -16.40 -3.98 1.19
C THR A 81 -17.27 -2.75 0.96
N VAL A 82 -16.66 -1.61 0.70
CA VAL A 82 -17.39 -0.38 0.36
C VAL A 82 -18.29 -0.60 -0.85
N ILE A 83 -17.81 -1.36 -1.87
CA ILE A 83 -18.63 -1.60 -3.06
C ILE A 83 -19.85 -2.47 -2.75
N ASP A 84 -19.70 -3.51 -1.93
CA ASP A 84 -20.83 -4.35 -1.52
C ASP A 84 -21.88 -3.52 -0.75
N ILE A 85 -21.42 -2.62 0.13
CA ILE A 85 -22.29 -1.75 0.92
C ILE A 85 -23.01 -0.74 0.02
N LEU A 86 -22.30 -0.10 -0.91
CA LEU A 86 -22.89 0.83 -1.88
C LEU A 86 -23.98 0.16 -2.73
N GLU A 87 -23.79 -1.10 -3.11
CA GLU A 87 -24.81 -1.88 -3.84
C GLU A 87 -26.06 -2.09 -3.01
N THR A 88 -25.97 -2.22 -1.69
CA THR A 88 -27.16 -2.40 -0.82
C THR A 88 -28.07 -1.16 -0.71
N VAL A 89 -27.53 0.02 -1.01
CA VAL A 89 -28.23 1.30 -1.00
C VAL A 89 -28.36 1.92 -2.39
N ASP A 90 -28.28 1.12 -3.44
CA ASP A 90 -28.35 1.57 -4.84
C ASP A 90 -27.44 2.79 -5.12
N PHE A 91 -26.24 2.83 -4.50
CA PHE A 91 -25.25 3.90 -4.55
C PHE A 91 -25.71 5.25 -3.96
N HIS A 92 -26.75 5.26 -3.13
CA HIS A 92 -27.20 6.43 -2.37
C HIS A 92 -26.32 6.63 -1.13
N THR A 93 -25.19 7.34 -1.30
CA THR A 93 -24.17 7.51 -0.23
C THR A 93 -24.71 8.27 0.98
N GLU A 94 -25.72 9.10 0.81
CA GLU A 94 -26.40 9.87 1.85
C GLU A 94 -27.15 8.99 2.88
N GLU A 95 -27.43 7.74 2.57
CA GLU A 95 -28.06 6.78 3.48
C GLU A 95 -27.03 6.08 4.39
N LEU A 96 -25.73 6.14 4.05
CA LEU A 96 -24.67 5.46 4.78
C LEU A 96 -24.20 6.27 6.00
N ARG A 97 -23.83 5.55 7.05
CA ARG A 97 -23.16 6.09 8.22
C ARG A 97 -21.73 5.52 8.31
N PRO A 98 -20.81 6.20 9.00
CA PRO A 98 -19.44 5.71 9.17
C PRO A 98 -19.35 4.25 9.63
N GLU A 99 -20.23 3.83 10.53
CA GLU A 99 -20.25 2.49 11.11
C GLU A 99 -20.58 1.39 10.09
N ASP A 100 -21.14 1.74 8.94
CA ASP A 100 -21.52 0.80 7.92
C ASP A 100 -20.29 0.33 7.11
N PHE A 101 -19.22 1.16 6.99
CA PHE A 101 -18.06 0.88 6.14
C PHE A 101 -16.70 1.10 6.80
N VAL A 102 -16.63 1.65 8.02
CA VAL A 102 -15.40 1.77 8.81
C VAL A 102 -15.48 0.87 10.02
N PHE A 103 -14.52 -0.04 10.14
CA PHE A 103 -14.51 -1.05 11.19
C PHE A 103 -13.32 -0.82 12.13
N PRO A 104 -13.54 -0.88 13.46
CA PRO A 104 -12.45 -0.75 14.41
C PRO A 104 -11.55 -1.99 14.38
N GLY A 105 -10.26 -1.76 14.30
CA GLY A 105 -9.22 -2.77 14.37
C GLY A 105 -8.35 -2.66 15.62
N PHE A 106 -7.23 -3.37 15.59
CA PHE A 106 -6.26 -3.38 16.67
C PHE A 106 -5.89 -1.95 17.12
N ASN A 107 -5.94 -1.73 18.45
CA ASN A 107 -5.53 -0.47 19.11
C ASN A 107 -6.13 0.80 18.47
N GLY A 108 -7.37 0.72 17.98
CA GLY A 108 -8.08 1.85 17.41
C GLY A 108 -7.74 2.18 15.95
N VAL A 109 -7.01 1.33 15.25
CA VAL A 109 -6.84 1.45 13.79
C VAL A 109 -8.21 1.39 13.11
N GLN A 110 -8.52 2.37 12.31
CA GLN A 110 -9.71 2.35 11.46
C GLN A 110 -9.44 1.53 10.20
N CYS A 111 -10.34 0.65 9.85
CA CYS A 111 -10.18 -0.34 8.78
C CYS A 111 -11.30 -0.20 7.76
N VAL A 112 -10.93 -0.10 6.48
CA VAL A 112 -11.85 -0.05 5.34
C VAL A 112 -11.37 -0.98 4.26
N GLU A 113 -12.27 -1.78 3.69
CA GLU A 113 -12.00 -2.57 2.49
C GLU A 113 -12.76 -1.95 1.31
N SER A 114 -12.04 -1.46 0.32
CA SER A 114 -12.66 -0.89 -0.89
C SER A 114 -13.38 -1.98 -1.68
N GLY A 115 -12.79 -3.18 -1.76
CA GLY A 115 -13.25 -4.25 -2.62
C GLY A 115 -12.79 -4.07 -4.08
N GLY A 116 -13.38 -4.83 -4.96
CA GLY A 116 -13.16 -4.76 -6.40
C GLY A 116 -14.45 -4.56 -7.16
N PRO A 117 -14.41 -4.08 -8.40
CA PRO A 117 -15.61 -4.00 -9.22
C PRO A 117 -16.16 -5.41 -9.48
N PRO A 118 -17.48 -5.56 -9.65
CA PRO A 118 -18.06 -6.82 -10.05
C PRO A 118 -17.38 -7.39 -11.30
N ALA A 119 -17.32 -8.70 -11.42
CA ALA A 119 -16.64 -9.37 -12.53
C ALA A 119 -17.16 -8.88 -13.89
N GLY A 120 -16.24 -8.38 -14.73
CA GLY A 120 -16.57 -7.84 -16.05
C GLY A 120 -17.06 -6.39 -16.08
N THR A 121 -17.10 -5.71 -14.95
CA THR A 121 -17.56 -4.31 -14.88
C THR A 121 -16.53 -3.41 -14.21
N GLY A 122 -16.10 -2.36 -14.90
CA GLY A 122 -15.33 -1.27 -14.31
C GLY A 122 -13.86 -1.59 -13.98
N CYS A 123 -13.24 -0.67 -13.26
CA CYS A 123 -11.83 -0.70 -12.87
C CYS A 123 -11.70 -0.51 -11.34
N GLY A 124 -10.81 -1.27 -10.68
CA GLY A 124 -10.51 -1.14 -9.26
C GLY A 124 -10.16 0.29 -8.81
N GLY A 125 -9.62 1.11 -9.73
CA GLY A 125 -9.36 2.52 -9.46
C GLY A 125 -10.61 3.36 -9.21
N TYR A 126 -11.71 3.02 -9.85
CA TYR A 126 -13.01 3.66 -9.58
C TYR A 126 -13.47 3.37 -8.14
N VAL A 127 -13.40 2.10 -7.72
CA VAL A 127 -13.82 1.68 -6.37
C VAL A 127 -13.00 2.37 -5.29
N THR A 128 -11.66 2.40 -5.44
CA THR A 128 -10.79 3.14 -4.51
C THR A 128 -11.13 4.64 -4.48
N GLY A 129 -11.42 5.24 -5.64
CA GLY A 129 -11.85 6.63 -5.73
C GLY A 129 -13.17 6.89 -4.98
N GLN A 130 -14.17 6.02 -5.14
CA GLN A 130 -15.43 6.10 -4.40
C GLN A 130 -15.21 5.94 -2.89
N THR A 131 -14.35 5.02 -2.47
CA THR A 131 -13.98 4.85 -1.05
C THR A 131 -13.40 6.13 -0.47
N VAL A 132 -12.42 6.75 -1.14
CA VAL A 132 -11.81 8.01 -0.67
C VAL A 132 -12.85 9.14 -0.64
N LYS A 133 -13.73 9.22 -1.64
CA LYS A 133 -14.81 10.20 -1.67
C LYS A 133 -15.74 10.04 -0.46
N LEU A 134 -16.21 8.83 -0.19
CA LEU A 134 -17.07 8.50 0.93
C LEU A 134 -16.42 8.86 2.28
N LEU A 135 -15.15 8.52 2.48
CA LEU A 135 -14.39 8.88 3.67
C LEU A 135 -14.31 10.40 3.89
N LYS A 136 -14.20 11.19 2.81
CA LYS A 136 -14.20 12.67 2.86
C LYS A 136 -15.57 13.23 3.19
N GLU A 137 -16.63 12.73 2.55
CA GLU A 137 -18.01 13.17 2.78
C GLU A 137 -18.42 12.99 4.25
N HIS A 138 -17.88 11.96 4.91
CA HIS A 138 -18.11 11.70 6.34
C HIS A 138 -17.03 12.27 7.28
N HIS A 139 -16.12 13.13 6.79
CA HIS A 139 -15.06 13.79 7.59
C HIS A 139 -14.12 12.82 8.33
N LEU A 140 -14.01 11.57 7.87
CA LEU A 140 -13.23 10.51 8.54
C LEU A 140 -11.71 10.64 8.37
N LEU A 141 -11.29 11.54 7.51
CA LEU A 141 -9.86 11.81 7.28
C LEU A 141 -9.33 12.96 8.15
N GLU A 142 -10.20 13.82 8.70
CA GLU A 142 -9.80 15.05 9.41
C GLU A 142 -9.00 14.78 10.68
N ASP A 143 -9.25 13.64 11.33
CA ASP A 143 -8.57 13.23 12.56
C ASP A 143 -7.56 12.10 12.37
N THR A 144 -7.11 11.85 11.14
CA THR A 144 -6.17 10.76 10.81
C THR A 144 -4.75 11.29 10.67
N ASP A 145 -3.79 10.68 11.39
CA ASP A 145 -2.37 11.03 11.32
C ASP A 145 -1.64 10.23 10.22
N VAL A 146 -2.07 8.97 9.97
CA VAL A 146 -1.46 8.09 8.97
C VAL A 146 -2.53 7.34 8.20
N VAL A 147 -2.42 7.36 6.87
CA VAL A 147 -3.25 6.54 5.96
C VAL A 147 -2.37 5.52 5.26
N ILE A 148 -2.76 4.25 5.30
CA ILE A 148 -2.08 3.17 4.57
C ILE A 148 -3.03 2.61 3.51
N PHE A 149 -2.61 2.69 2.25
CA PHE A 149 -3.22 1.95 1.15
C PHE A 149 -2.49 0.62 0.96
N ASP A 150 -3.18 -0.49 1.19
CA ASP A 150 -2.71 -1.82 0.82
C ASP A 150 -3.15 -2.13 -0.61
N VAL A 151 -2.23 -2.02 -1.55
CA VAL A 151 -2.55 -1.99 -2.97
C VAL A 151 -2.45 -3.38 -3.60
N LEU A 152 -3.30 -3.64 -4.58
CA LEU A 152 -3.27 -4.84 -5.43
C LEU A 152 -1.87 -5.08 -6.03
N GLY A 153 -1.47 -6.37 -6.14
CA GLY A 153 -0.11 -6.76 -6.55
C GLY A 153 0.27 -6.52 -8.00
N ASP A 154 -0.69 -6.39 -8.91
CA ASP A 154 -0.41 -6.32 -10.33
C ASP A 154 -0.38 -4.88 -10.87
N VAL A 155 0.72 -4.52 -11.54
CA VAL A 155 1.09 -3.14 -11.94
C VAL A 155 0.21 -2.54 -13.04
N VAL A 156 -0.74 -3.29 -13.62
CA VAL A 156 -1.27 -3.01 -14.97
C VAL A 156 -2.65 -2.35 -15.00
N CYS A 157 -3.30 -2.10 -13.86
CA CYS A 157 -4.67 -1.56 -13.89
C CYS A 157 -4.82 -0.18 -13.22
N GLY A 158 -5.96 0.48 -13.49
CA GLY A 158 -6.30 1.74 -12.84
C GLY A 158 -6.37 1.67 -11.32
N GLY A 159 -6.66 0.47 -10.74
CA GLY A 159 -6.60 0.21 -9.31
C GLY A 159 -5.22 0.38 -8.71
N PHE A 160 -4.17 0.07 -9.48
CA PHE A 160 -2.79 0.36 -9.09
C PHE A 160 -2.52 1.88 -9.00
N ALA A 161 -3.10 2.66 -9.90
CA ALA A 161 -2.78 4.08 -10.01
C ALA A 161 -3.58 4.98 -9.06
N ALA A 162 -4.77 4.56 -8.63
CA ALA A 162 -5.65 5.40 -7.82
C ALA A 162 -5.03 5.77 -6.45
N PRO A 163 -4.44 4.85 -5.66
CA PRO A 163 -3.80 5.20 -4.40
C PRO A 163 -2.62 6.17 -4.57
N LEU A 164 -1.92 6.14 -5.72
CA LEU A 164 -0.75 7.01 -5.97
C LEU A 164 -1.11 8.49 -6.07
N GLN A 165 -2.37 8.82 -6.40
CA GLN A 165 -2.83 10.21 -6.45
C GLN A 165 -2.84 10.84 -5.06
N HIS A 166 -2.99 10.02 -4.02
CA HIS A 166 -3.15 10.44 -2.64
C HIS A 166 -1.86 10.24 -1.82
N ALA A 167 -1.00 9.29 -2.22
CA ALA A 167 0.16 8.91 -1.44
C ALA A 167 1.27 9.96 -1.45
N ASP A 168 1.92 10.12 -0.30
CA ASP A 168 3.19 10.84 -0.18
C ASP A 168 4.35 9.91 -0.54
N TYR A 169 4.30 8.68 -0.03
CA TYR A 169 5.34 7.68 -0.25
C TYR A 169 4.78 6.34 -0.72
N CYS A 170 5.57 5.70 -1.59
CA CYS A 170 5.38 4.31 -1.97
C CYS A 170 6.44 3.46 -1.25
N LEU A 171 5.99 2.48 -0.45
CA LEU A 171 6.81 1.38 0.07
C LEU A 171 6.65 0.16 -0.82
N ILE A 172 7.77 -0.47 -1.21
CA ILE A 172 7.74 -1.66 -2.04
C ILE A 172 8.14 -2.87 -1.20
N VAL A 173 7.21 -3.82 -1.05
CA VAL A 173 7.47 -5.11 -0.40
C VAL A 173 7.98 -6.08 -1.46
N THR A 174 9.15 -6.67 -1.23
CA THR A 174 9.81 -7.61 -2.15
C THR A 174 10.44 -8.78 -1.39
N ALA A 175 10.88 -9.81 -2.12
CA ALA A 175 11.70 -10.89 -1.58
C ALA A 175 13.00 -11.02 -2.36
N ASN A 176 13.95 -11.76 -1.80
CA ASN A 176 15.29 -11.95 -2.37
C ASN A 176 15.27 -13.03 -3.47
N ASP A 177 14.37 -12.88 -4.44
CA ASP A 177 14.23 -13.73 -5.61
C ASP A 177 14.02 -12.88 -6.88
N PHE A 178 14.36 -13.47 -8.03
CA PHE A 178 14.30 -12.81 -9.31
C PHE A 178 12.92 -12.20 -9.61
N ASP A 179 11.86 -13.00 -9.48
CA ASP A 179 10.51 -12.56 -9.86
C ASP A 179 10.01 -11.38 -9.01
N SER A 180 10.36 -11.38 -7.72
CA SER A 180 10.00 -10.32 -6.79
C SER A 180 10.77 -9.04 -7.07
N ILE A 181 12.06 -9.14 -7.38
CA ILE A 181 12.91 -8.00 -7.76
C ILE A 181 12.52 -7.47 -9.15
N PHE A 182 12.18 -8.35 -10.08
CA PHE A 182 11.67 -7.95 -11.40
C PHE A 182 10.36 -7.16 -11.28
N ALA A 183 9.43 -7.65 -10.45
CA ALA A 183 8.19 -6.92 -10.15
C ALA A 183 8.48 -5.57 -9.47
N MET A 184 9.42 -5.50 -8.53
CA MET A 184 9.87 -4.25 -7.91
C MET A 184 10.39 -3.25 -8.96
N ASN A 185 11.18 -3.69 -9.93
CA ASN A 185 11.66 -2.84 -11.03
C ASN A 185 10.50 -2.23 -11.84
N ARG A 186 9.47 -3.02 -12.13
CA ARG A 186 8.26 -2.55 -12.83
C ARG A 186 7.47 -1.53 -12.01
N ILE A 187 7.39 -1.74 -10.70
CA ILE A 187 6.76 -0.78 -9.78
C ILE A 187 7.53 0.53 -9.75
N ILE A 188 8.86 0.49 -9.66
CA ILE A 188 9.72 1.69 -9.72
C ILE A 188 9.44 2.48 -11.01
N ALA A 189 9.44 1.82 -12.17
CA ALA A 189 9.14 2.45 -13.45
C ALA A 189 7.76 3.12 -13.47
N ALA A 190 6.75 2.44 -12.91
CA ALA A 190 5.39 2.98 -12.82
C ALA A 190 5.30 4.19 -11.89
N ILE A 191 5.96 4.16 -10.74
CA ILE A 191 6.02 5.30 -9.80
C ILE A 191 6.74 6.49 -10.43
N GLN A 192 7.87 6.28 -11.10
CA GLN A 192 8.61 7.34 -11.80
C GLN A 192 7.73 8.02 -12.87
N ALA A 193 6.98 7.25 -13.64
CA ALA A 193 6.06 7.80 -14.64
C ALA A 193 4.95 8.64 -13.99
N LYS A 194 4.43 8.25 -12.82
CA LYS A 194 3.37 8.95 -12.09
C LYS A 194 3.88 10.14 -11.28
N ALA A 195 5.11 10.07 -10.75
CA ALA A 195 5.73 11.15 -9.98
C ALA A 195 5.87 12.48 -10.76
N LYS A 196 5.74 12.44 -12.09
CA LYS A 196 5.67 13.63 -12.93
C LYS A 196 4.39 14.45 -12.71
N ASN A 197 3.29 13.80 -12.33
CA ASN A 197 1.97 14.40 -12.19
C ASN A 197 1.40 14.33 -10.76
N TYR A 198 1.99 13.47 -9.90
CA TYR A 198 1.53 13.24 -8.52
C TYR A 198 2.65 13.53 -7.53
N LYS A 199 2.26 13.83 -6.27
CA LYS A 199 3.23 14.07 -5.20
C LYS A 199 3.99 12.82 -4.74
N VAL A 200 3.52 11.63 -5.10
CA VAL A 200 4.09 10.35 -4.66
C VAL A 200 5.58 10.23 -4.98
N ARG A 201 6.33 9.75 -3.99
CA ARG A 201 7.76 9.48 -4.09
C ARG A 201 8.07 8.07 -3.59
N LEU A 202 9.19 7.52 -4.04
CA LEU A 202 9.70 6.25 -3.53
C LEU A 202 10.21 6.44 -2.10
N GLY A 203 9.64 5.70 -1.16
CA GLY A 203 10.02 5.73 0.26
C GLY A 203 11.08 4.71 0.62
N GLY A 204 11.10 3.57 -0.06
CA GLY A 204 12.05 2.50 0.17
C GLY A 204 11.48 1.10 -0.02
N VAL A 205 12.27 0.12 0.33
CA VAL A 205 12.01 -1.32 0.15
C VAL A 205 11.84 -2.00 1.51
N VAL A 206 10.84 -2.84 1.62
CA VAL A 206 10.70 -3.81 2.72
C VAL A 206 11.06 -5.19 2.17
N ALA A 207 12.22 -5.72 2.57
CA ALA A 207 12.62 -7.09 2.27
C ALA A 207 11.82 -8.05 3.15
N ASN A 208 10.97 -8.87 2.55
CA ASN A 208 10.08 -9.79 3.25
C ASN A 208 10.33 -11.24 2.80
N ARG A 209 10.11 -12.19 3.70
CA ARG A 209 10.25 -13.63 3.44
C ARG A 209 11.64 -13.99 2.88
N SER A 210 12.67 -13.28 3.26
CA SER A 210 14.02 -13.44 2.73
C SER A 210 14.98 -13.81 3.85
N LYS A 211 15.76 -14.88 3.67
CA LYS A 211 16.78 -15.26 4.63
C LYS A 211 17.92 -14.24 4.68
N ASP A 212 18.27 -13.71 3.54
CA ASP A 212 19.27 -12.67 3.30
C ASP A 212 18.72 -11.65 2.29
N THR A 213 19.46 -10.60 1.99
CA THR A 213 19.04 -9.49 1.12
C THR A 213 20.03 -9.18 0.00
N ASP A 214 20.95 -10.08 -0.29
CA ASP A 214 22.10 -9.84 -1.18
C ASP A 214 21.68 -9.40 -2.60
N GLN A 215 20.69 -10.05 -3.20
CA GLN A 215 20.18 -9.67 -4.52
C GLN A 215 19.37 -8.36 -4.47
N ILE A 216 18.57 -8.17 -3.40
CA ILE A 216 17.85 -6.92 -3.17
C ILE A 216 18.86 -5.77 -3.03
N ASP A 217 19.93 -5.95 -2.27
CA ASP A 217 20.92 -4.90 -2.00
C ASP A 217 21.75 -4.58 -3.26
N ARG A 218 22.09 -5.60 -4.07
CA ARG A 218 22.71 -5.40 -5.39
C ARG A 218 21.80 -4.57 -6.30
N PHE A 219 20.53 -4.92 -6.37
CA PHE A 219 19.54 -4.20 -7.17
C PHE A 219 19.36 -2.78 -6.64
N ASN A 220 19.13 -2.62 -5.34
CA ASN A 220 18.92 -1.32 -4.69
C ASN A 220 20.10 -0.37 -4.94
N THR A 221 21.34 -0.86 -4.80
CA THR A 221 22.55 -0.07 -5.09
C THR A 221 22.57 0.38 -6.55
N ARG A 222 22.19 -0.48 -7.49
CA ARG A 222 22.22 -0.17 -8.92
C ARG A 222 21.15 0.84 -9.34
N VAL A 223 19.98 0.83 -8.71
CA VAL A 223 18.83 1.67 -9.08
C VAL A 223 18.65 2.89 -8.19
N GLY A 224 19.40 3.06 -7.10
CA GLY A 224 19.24 4.17 -6.16
C GLY A 224 18.12 3.95 -5.14
N MET A 225 17.77 2.70 -4.83
CA MET A 225 16.83 2.36 -3.76
C MET A 225 17.56 2.03 -2.45
N ARG A 226 16.81 1.88 -1.36
CA ARG A 226 17.32 1.40 -0.07
C ARG A 226 16.34 0.48 0.63
N THR A 227 16.85 -0.49 1.36
CA THR A 227 16.08 -1.35 2.26
C THR A 227 15.77 -0.59 3.55
N MET A 228 14.47 -0.45 3.86
CA MET A 228 13.97 0.22 5.07
C MET A 228 13.75 -0.76 6.22
N ALA A 229 13.35 -2.00 5.91
CA ALA A 229 13.15 -3.05 6.89
C ALA A 229 13.40 -4.41 6.25
N HIS A 230 13.78 -5.39 7.08
CA HIS A 230 13.98 -6.77 6.68
C HIS A 230 13.24 -7.72 7.62
N PHE A 231 12.33 -8.50 7.06
CA PHE A 231 11.59 -9.55 7.75
C PHE A 231 11.92 -10.90 7.12
N PRO A 232 12.72 -11.73 7.79
CA PRO A 232 12.94 -13.12 7.36
C PRO A 232 11.62 -13.92 7.27
N ASP A 233 11.66 -15.11 6.67
CA ASP A 233 10.49 -16.00 6.67
C ASP A 233 10.32 -16.61 8.07
N LEU A 234 9.59 -15.91 8.92
CA LEU A 234 9.40 -16.22 10.32
C LEU A 234 8.05 -16.87 10.58
N ASP A 235 8.07 -17.97 11.34
CA ASP A 235 6.87 -18.71 11.72
C ASP A 235 5.92 -17.84 12.57
N ALA A 236 6.45 -16.95 13.38
CA ALA A 236 5.67 -16.01 14.19
C ALA A 236 4.72 -15.15 13.33
N ILE A 237 5.20 -14.59 12.21
CA ILE A 237 4.38 -13.79 11.29
C ILE A 237 3.29 -14.66 10.65
N ARG A 238 3.62 -15.87 10.25
CA ARG A 238 2.66 -16.80 9.64
C ARG A 238 1.60 -17.24 10.66
N ARG A 239 2.01 -17.55 11.90
CA ARG A 239 1.09 -17.91 12.99
C ARG A 239 0.17 -16.76 13.41
N SER A 240 0.64 -15.50 13.42
CA SER A 240 -0.22 -14.37 13.75
C SER A 240 -1.40 -14.28 12.77
N ARG A 241 -1.15 -14.46 11.47
CA ARG A 241 -2.22 -14.47 10.46
C ARG A 241 -3.21 -15.64 10.65
N LEU A 242 -2.73 -16.85 10.99
CA LEU A 242 -3.60 -17.98 11.32
C LEU A 242 -4.45 -17.75 12.57
N LYS A 243 -3.92 -17.01 13.54
CA LYS A 243 -4.62 -16.58 14.75
C LYS A 243 -5.51 -15.35 14.54
N LYS A 244 -5.58 -14.83 13.31
CA LYS A 244 -6.34 -13.62 12.95
C LYS A 244 -5.94 -12.40 13.80
N CYS A 245 -4.66 -12.20 14.01
CA CYS A 245 -4.16 -11.09 14.82
C CYS A 245 -2.89 -10.48 14.23
N THR A 246 -2.54 -9.31 14.71
CA THR A 246 -1.25 -8.68 14.40
C THR A 246 -0.12 -9.34 15.18
N ILE A 247 1.13 -9.10 14.76
CA ILE A 247 2.31 -9.58 15.52
C ILE A 247 2.36 -8.99 16.94
N PHE A 248 1.73 -7.83 17.16
CA PHE A 248 1.68 -7.16 18.46
C PHE A 248 0.75 -7.80 19.48
N GLU A 249 -0.06 -8.78 19.06
CA GLU A 249 -0.96 -9.56 19.90
C GLU A 249 -0.46 -10.99 20.16
N MET A 250 0.69 -11.33 19.57
CA MET A 250 1.31 -12.63 19.79
C MET A 250 1.99 -12.67 21.15
N GLU A 251 2.07 -13.87 21.74
CA GLU A 251 2.83 -14.11 22.95
C GLU A 251 4.29 -13.69 22.77
N ALA A 252 4.81 -12.97 23.76
CA ALA A 252 6.15 -12.44 23.73
C ALA A 252 7.20 -13.57 23.70
N THR A 253 7.98 -13.60 22.64
CA THR A 253 9.17 -14.43 22.49
C THR A 253 10.25 -13.56 21.87
N PRO A 254 11.55 -13.91 21.99
CA PRO A 254 12.61 -13.12 21.34
C PRO A 254 12.38 -12.89 19.84
N GLU A 255 11.84 -13.88 19.13
CA GLU A 255 11.48 -13.77 17.72
C GLU A 255 10.34 -12.75 17.48
N VAL A 256 9.27 -12.84 18.25
CA VAL A 256 8.12 -11.91 18.18
C VAL A 256 8.56 -10.49 18.50
N GLU A 257 9.31 -10.30 19.57
CA GLU A 257 9.81 -8.98 19.98
C GLU A 257 10.73 -8.36 18.93
N ALA A 258 11.60 -9.15 18.31
CA ALA A 258 12.46 -8.66 17.23
C ALA A 258 11.63 -8.16 16.03
N VAL A 259 10.58 -8.88 15.64
CA VAL A 259 9.67 -8.46 14.55
C VAL A 259 8.88 -7.22 14.94
N GLN A 260 8.34 -7.15 16.16
CA GLN A 260 7.62 -5.97 16.66
C GLN A 260 8.53 -4.73 16.64
N ASN A 261 9.76 -4.86 17.13
CA ASN A 261 10.73 -3.76 17.15
C ASN A 261 11.09 -3.30 15.74
N GLU A 262 11.22 -4.22 14.78
CA GLU A 262 11.50 -3.85 13.39
C GLU A 262 10.33 -3.09 12.74
N TYR A 263 9.06 -3.49 13.01
CA TYR A 263 7.90 -2.71 12.56
C TYR A 263 7.82 -1.34 13.23
N LEU A 264 8.10 -1.24 14.54
CA LEU A 264 8.16 0.05 15.25
C LEU A 264 9.27 0.95 14.69
N ARG A 265 10.44 0.39 14.41
CA ARG A 265 11.56 1.11 13.78
C ARG A 265 11.19 1.62 12.39
N LEU A 266 10.55 0.77 11.57
CA LEU A 266 10.06 1.18 10.25
C LEU A 266 9.03 2.30 10.34
N ALA A 267 8.03 2.15 11.24
CA ALA A 267 7.00 3.17 11.45
C ALA A 267 7.61 4.50 11.89
N GLN A 268 8.53 4.48 12.85
CA GLN A 268 9.23 5.69 13.30
C GLN A 268 10.04 6.33 12.17
N ALA A 269 10.77 5.55 11.39
CA ALA A 269 11.54 6.05 10.25
C ALA A 269 10.64 6.72 9.20
N MET A 270 9.41 6.22 8.99
CA MET A 270 8.43 6.85 8.10
C MET A 270 7.89 8.17 8.67
N LEU A 271 7.75 8.31 9.99
CA LEU A 271 7.32 9.55 10.64
C LEU A 271 8.41 10.62 10.66
N ASP A 272 9.68 10.24 10.74
CA ASP A 272 10.83 11.15 10.86
C ASP A 272 11.20 11.84 9.53
N SER A 273 10.31 11.84 8.55
CA SER A 273 10.50 12.41 7.22
C SER A 273 11.45 11.60 6.33
N VAL A 274 10.88 10.64 5.63
CA VAL A 274 11.59 9.86 4.61
C VAL A 274 12.12 10.80 3.53
N GLN A 275 13.44 10.76 3.30
CA GLN A 275 13.99 11.44 2.14
C GLN A 275 13.54 10.69 0.88
N PRO A 276 12.90 11.39 -0.08
CA PRO A 276 12.50 10.77 -1.34
C PRO A 276 13.69 10.17 -2.06
N LEU A 277 13.50 8.97 -2.64
CA LEU A 277 14.55 8.31 -3.40
C LEU A 277 14.40 8.64 -4.88
N GLU A 278 15.49 9.07 -5.49
CA GLU A 278 15.62 9.22 -6.94
C GLU A 278 16.16 7.89 -7.50
N ALA A 279 15.26 6.98 -7.79
CA ALA A 279 15.63 5.68 -8.32
C ALA A 279 15.37 5.63 -9.83
N GLU A 280 16.21 4.90 -10.56
CA GLU A 280 16.05 4.63 -11.99
C GLU A 280 15.80 3.14 -12.24
N SER A 281 14.65 2.80 -12.84
CA SER A 281 14.34 1.43 -13.22
C SER A 281 15.26 0.94 -14.33
N LEU A 282 15.62 -0.35 -14.27
CA LEU A 282 16.46 -1.01 -15.27
C LEU A 282 15.61 -1.47 -16.47
N LYS A 283 16.25 -1.57 -17.65
CA LYS A 283 15.71 -2.30 -18.79
C LYS A 283 15.75 -3.80 -18.52
N ASP A 284 14.88 -4.57 -19.18
CA ASP A 284 14.77 -6.01 -18.93
C ASP A 284 16.10 -6.75 -19.02
N ARG A 285 16.89 -6.47 -20.04
CA ARG A 285 18.21 -7.10 -20.21
C ARG A 285 19.16 -6.77 -19.05
N GLU A 286 19.17 -5.52 -18.61
CA GLU A 286 20.06 -5.07 -17.52
C GLU A 286 19.73 -5.75 -16.18
N ILE A 287 18.45 -6.07 -15.92
CA ILE A 287 18.08 -6.78 -14.70
C ILE A 287 18.45 -8.27 -14.76
N PHE A 288 18.33 -8.91 -15.93
CA PHE A 288 18.82 -10.28 -16.13
C PHE A 288 20.32 -10.38 -15.89
N ASP A 289 21.11 -9.50 -16.54
CA ASP A 289 22.56 -9.44 -16.38
C ASP A 289 22.95 -9.18 -14.90
N LEU A 290 22.23 -8.26 -14.23
CA LEU A 290 22.51 -7.92 -12.83
C LEU A 290 22.29 -9.08 -11.88
N LEU A 291 21.26 -9.89 -12.08
CA LEU A 291 20.87 -10.97 -11.18
C LEU A 291 21.46 -12.33 -11.57
N GLY A 292 22.27 -12.40 -12.64
CA GLY A 292 23.02 -13.60 -13.04
C GLY A 292 22.19 -14.62 -13.82
N PHE A 293 21.24 -14.17 -14.61
CA PHE A 293 20.48 -14.97 -15.57
C PHE A 293 20.99 -14.63 -16.99
N ASP A 294 22.19 -15.09 -17.34
CA ASP A 294 22.78 -15.04 -18.69
C ASP A 294 22.20 -16.12 -19.61
#